data_cb08f20600407c53fc5435c5f41c3ec9
#
_entry.id   cb08f20600407c53fc5435c5f41c3ec9
#
_cell.length_a   1.000
_cell.length_b   1.000
_cell.length_c   1.000
_cell.angle_alpha   90.00
_cell.angle_beta   90.00
_cell.angle_gamma   90.00
#
_symmetry.space_group_name_H-M   'P 1'
#
loop_
_entity.id
_entity.type
_entity.pdbx_description
1 polymer ?
#
loop_
_entity_poly.entity_id
_entity_poly.type
_entity_poly.pdbx_seq_one_letter_code
_entity_poly.pdbx_strand_id
1 'polypeptide(L)'
;YDKVHLVPWGEYVPVSWLFRFATPLVDAVGSFHHGKVEQELFADSGGGIPPFAMAICYEVVFPNHMRRQVARGAKFLATITNDAWFGDTSAPYQHFSMAKLRAVETRRYLVRAANTGISGFVDPWGRVLESTEVNQSALLLGEVWPSDQATLYVAIGDALPLLCVVFSLGGVVFYRRRSPSPLDSIAKLTDEDGIER
;
A
#
# COMPACT_ATOMS: atom_id res chain seq x y z
N TYR A 1 17.21 -6.94 6.98
CA TYR A 1 16.25 -5.99 6.42
C TYR A 1 15.75 -5.05 7.51
N ASP A 2 15.86 -3.76 7.26
CA ASP A 2 15.39 -2.72 8.16
C ASP A 2 14.06 -2.17 7.64
N LYS A 3 13.07 -2.05 8.52
CA LYS A 3 11.74 -1.55 8.16
C LYS A 3 11.83 -0.14 7.57
N VAL A 4 11.24 0.07 6.39
CA VAL A 4 11.27 1.34 5.64
C VAL A 4 10.08 2.22 5.99
N HIS A 5 8.87 1.65 6.01
CA HIS A 5 7.64 2.38 6.28
C HIS A 5 7.18 2.18 7.71
N LEU A 6 7.50 3.14 8.56
CA LEU A 6 7.09 3.13 9.97
C LEU A 6 5.61 3.51 10.11
N VAL A 7 4.98 2.99 11.16
CA VAL A 7 3.58 3.29 11.48
C VAL A 7 3.50 4.66 12.16
N PRO A 8 2.76 5.63 11.56
CA PRO A 8 2.53 6.92 12.21
C PRO A 8 1.83 6.74 13.56
N TRP A 9 2.25 7.49 14.55
CA TRP A 9 1.76 7.45 15.94
C TRP A 9 2.00 6.16 16.71
N GLY A 10 2.51 5.12 16.04
CA GLY A 10 2.88 3.84 16.67
C GLY A 10 4.39 3.66 16.77
N GLU A 11 5.13 4.06 15.75
CA GLU A 11 6.57 3.87 15.65
C GLU A 11 7.33 5.20 15.48
N TYR A 12 6.64 6.25 15.09
CA TYR A 12 7.17 7.63 15.05
C TYR A 12 6.05 8.65 15.18
N VAL A 13 6.37 9.84 15.62
CA VAL A 13 5.44 10.97 15.68
C VAL A 13 5.61 11.85 14.45
N PRO A 14 4.60 11.90 13.55
CA PRO A 14 4.64 12.80 12.41
C PRO A 14 4.72 14.26 12.87
N VAL A 15 5.51 15.10 12.16
CA VAL A 15 5.62 16.55 12.46
C VAL A 15 6.00 16.81 13.94
N SER A 16 6.92 16.02 14.48
CA SER A 16 7.31 16.07 15.90
C SER A 16 7.65 17.47 16.40
N TRP A 17 8.13 18.36 15.52
CA TRP A 17 8.40 19.77 15.84
C TRP A 17 7.15 20.54 16.28
N LEU A 18 5.97 20.19 15.77
CA LEU A 18 4.69 20.82 16.14
C LEU A 18 4.20 20.33 17.52
N PHE A 19 4.61 19.12 17.93
CA PHE A 19 4.18 18.47 19.17
C PHE A 19 5.24 18.57 20.28
N ARG A 20 6.22 19.48 20.17
CA ARG A 20 7.29 19.68 21.18
C ARG A 20 6.76 20.04 22.58
N PHE A 21 5.54 20.55 22.67
CA PHE A 21 4.88 20.81 23.95
C PHE A 21 4.34 19.52 24.62
N ALA A 22 4.22 18.41 23.86
CA ALA A 22 3.76 17.12 24.33
C ALA A 22 4.92 16.10 24.41
N THR A 23 6.09 16.51 24.88
CA THR A 23 7.29 15.68 24.99
C THR A 23 7.06 14.30 25.59
N PRO A 24 6.29 14.13 26.70
CA PRO A 24 6.06 12.79 27.24
C PRO A 24 5.35 11.84 26.28
N LEU A 25 4.48 12.35 25.40
CA LEU A 25 3.80 11.53 24.38
C LEU A 25 4.74 11.16 23.23
N VAL A 26 5.61 12.10 22.83
CA VAL A 26 6.61 11.86 21.78
C VAL A 26 7.65 10.83 22.26
N ASP A 27 8.10 10.94 23.49
CA ASP A 27 9.07 10.02 24.08
C ASP A 27 8.47 8.62 24.31
N ALA A 28 7.18 8.52 24.62
CA ALA A 28 6.48 7.24 24.82
C ALA A 28 6.34 6.41 23.51
N VAL A 29 6.24 7.06 22.36
CA VAL A 29 6.15 6.39 21.05
C VAL A 29 7.51 5.83 20.61
N GLY A 30 8.60 6.33 21.15
CA GLY A 30 9.95 5.96 20.74
C GLY A 30 10.36 6.61 19.42
N SER A 31 11.64 6.52 19.12
CA SER A 31 12.21 7.01 17.86
C SER A 31 12.81 5.83 17.09
N PHE A 32 11.95 5.08 16.40
CA PHE A 32 12.45 4.08 15.45
C PHE A 32 13.07 4.77 14.24
N HIS A 33 14.17 4.22 13.76
CA HIS A 33 14.81 4.69 12.54
C HIS A 33 14.32 3.85 11.37
N HIS A 34 13.92 4.51 10.30
CA HIS A 34 13.55 3.82 9.07
C HIS A 34 14.79 3.32 8.33
N GLY A 35 14.67 2.17 7.72
CA GLY A 35 15.69 1.60 6.83
C GLY A 35 15.81 2.36 5.50
N LYS A 36 16.83 2.02 4.74
CA LYS A 36 17.00 2.54 3.38
C LYS A 36 15.89 2.01 2.47
N VAL A 37 15.41 2.84 1.56
CA VAL A 37 14.36 2.45 0.60
C VAL A 37 14.83 1.30 -0.31
N GLU A 38 16.12 1.28 -0.64
CA GLU A 38 16.75 0.22 -1.42
C GLU A 38 17.66 -0.58 -0.51
N GLN A 39 17.26 -1.81 -0.25
CA GLN A 39 18.02 -2.80 0.49
C GLN A 39 18.19 -4.04 -0.38
N GLU A 40 19.19 -4.85 -0.10
CA GLU A 40 19.38 -6.12 -0.80
C GLU A 40 18.17 -7.03 -0.58
N LEU A 41 17.86 -7.82 -1.60
CA LEU A 41 16.83 -8.85 -1.48
C LEU A 41 17.35 -9.96 -0.56
N PHE A 42 16.44 -10.53 0.20
CA PHE A 42 16.76 -11.76 0.91
C PHE A 42 17.04 -12.87 -0.11
N ALA A 43 18.15 -13.55 0.06
CA ALA A 43 18.51 -14.72 -0.72
C ALA A 43 19.40 -15.62 0.15
N ASP A 44 19.33 -16.92 -0.08
CA ASP A 44 20.29 -17.83 0.49
C ASP A 44 21.60 -17.80 -0.31
N SER A 45 22.73 -17.57 0.37
CA SER A 45 24.06 -17.60 -0.23
C SER A 45 24.45 -18.99 -0.80
N GLY A 46 23.79 -20.06 -0.32
CA GLY A 46 23.90 -21.42 -0.85
C GLY A 46 23.02 -21.73 -2.06
N GLY A 47 22.14 -20.80 -2.47
CA GLY A 47 21.26 -20.95 -3.63
C GLY A 47 20.03 -21.82 -3.41
N GLY A 48 19.76 -22.25 -2.17
CA GLY A 48 18.58 -23.07 -1.82
C GLY A 48 17.27 -22.28 -1.79
N ILE A 49 17.32 -20.99 -1.45
CA ILE A 49 16.15 -20.11 -1.41
C ILE A 49 16.32 -19.01 -2.45
N PRO A 50 15.42 -18.91 -3.43
CA PRO A 50 15.49 -17.84 -4.43
C PRO A 50 15.25 -16.46 -3.81
N PRO A 51 15.75 -15.37 -4.42
CA PRO A 51 15.56 -14.02 -3.91
C PRO A 51 14.08 -13.70 -3.68
N PHE A 52 13.76 -13.09 -2.53
CA PHE A 52 12.40 -12.74 -2.20
C PHE A 52 12.27 -11.32 -1.64
N ALA A 53 11.08 -10.76 -1.82
CA ALA A 53 10.71 -9.46 -1.29
C ALA A 53 10.24 -9.61 0.16
N MET A 54 10.62 -8.66 1.01
CA MET A 54 10.22 -8.62 2.42
C MET A 54 9.38 -7.38 2.69
N ALA A 55 8.36 -7.55 3.54
CA ALA A 55 7.64 -6.45 4.17
C ALA A 55 7.41 -6.75 5.65
N ILE A 56 7.62 -5.77 6.50
CA ILE A 56 7.35 -5.86 7.93
C ILE A 56 6.06 -5.10 8.24
N CYS A 57 5.02 -5.84 8.64
CA CYS A 57 3.74 -5.31 9.12
C CYS A 57 3.11 -4.33 8.12
N TYR A 58 2.95 -3.07 8.51
CA TYR A 58 2.34 -1.98 7.74
C TYR A 58 2.92 -1.79 6.33
N GLU A 59 4.15 -2.22 6.08
CA GLU A 59 4.80 -2.07 4.76
C GLU A 59 4.06 -2.77 3.63
N VAL A 60 3.36 -3.86 3.92
CA VAL A 60 2.60 -4.60 2.89
C VAL A 60 1.45 -3.77 2.31
N VAL A 61 1.02 -2.71 3.00
CA VAL A 61 0.00 -1.78 2.53
C VAL A 61 0.50 -0.95 1.34
N PHE A 62 1.83 -0.74 1.23
CA PHE A 62 2.43 0.09 0.19
C PHE A 62 2.76 -0.73 -1.07
N PRO A 63 1.96 -0.63 -2.14
CA PRO A 63 2.16 -1.46 -3.32
C PRO A 63 3.51 -1.21 -3.99
N ASN A 64 3.95 0.04 -4.08
CA ASN A 64 5.24 0.39 -4.67
C ASN A 64 6.44 -0.19 -3.91
N HIS A 65 6.31 -0.43 -2.61
CA HIS A 65 7.36 -1.07 -1.81
C HIS A 65 7.64 -2.49 -2.30
N MET A 66 6.59 -3.30 -2.44
CA MET A 66 6.71 -4.69 -2.94
C MET A 66 7.06 -4.71 -4.44
N ARG A 67 6.44 -3.84 -5.23
CA ARG A 67 6.71 -3.70 -6.66
C ARG A 67 8.20 -3.49 -6.97
N ARG A 68 8.85 -2.55 -6.25
CA ARG A 68 10.27 -2.25 -6.45
C ARG A 68 11.17 -3.45 -6.18
N GLN A 69 10.87 -4.23 -5.15
CA GLN A 69 11.63 -5.43 -4.83
C GLN A 69 11.43 -6.51 -5.91
N VAL A 70 10.20 -6.68 -6.43
CA VAL A 70 9.92 -7.61 -7.54
C VAL A 70 10.60 -7.14 -8.83
N ALA A 71 10.60 -5.85 -9.13
CA ALA A 71 11.33 -5.29 -10.29
C ALA A 71 12.85 -5.53 -10.21
N ARG A 72 13.38 -5.70 -9.00
CA ARG A 72 14.80 -6.04 -8.74
C ARG A 72 15.08 -7.54 -8.72
N GLY A 73 14.08 -8.38 -8.99
CA GLY A 73 14.25 -9.81 -9.17
C GLY A 73 13.70 -10.72 -8.07
N ALA A 74 12.92 -10.20 -7.12
CA ALA A 74 12.27 -11.06 -6.13
C ALA A 74 11.31 -12.05 -6.78
N LYS A 75 11.41 -13.33 -6.39
CA LYS A 75 10.68 -14.45 -6.98
C LYS A 75 9.39 -14.82 -6.25
N PHE A 76 9.31 -14.46 -4.97
CA PHE A 76 8.10 -14.55 -4.12
C PHE A 76 8.13 -13.43 -3.09
N LEU A 77 7.05 -13.29 -2.34
CA LEU A 77 6.88 -12.28 -1.32
C LEU A 77 6.84 -12.94 0.06
N ALA A 78 7.44 -12.32 1.04
CA ALA A 78 7.32 -12.69 2.44
C ALA A 78 6.89 -11.48 3.28
N THR A 79 6.03 -11.69 4.26
CA THR A 79 5.66 -10.66 5.22
C THR A 79 5.53 -11.23 6.61
N ILE A 80 6.07 -10.50 7.57
CA ILE A 80 5.90 -10.76 8.99
C ILE A 80 5.16 -9.60 9.61
N THR A 81 4.27 -9.87 10.56
CA THR A 81 3.47 -8.80 11.17
C THR A 81 3.08 -9.13 12.60
N ASN A 82 2.90 -8.08 13.39
CA ASN A 82 2.25 -8.15 14.68
C ASN A 82 0.91 -7.41 14.59
N ASP A 83 -0.16 -8.15 14.39
CA ASP A 83 -1.52 -7.62 14.27
C ASP A 83 -2.23 -7.43 15.63
N ALA A 84 -1.54 -7.70 16.75
CA ALA A 84 -2.08 -7.52 18.11
C ALA A 84 -2.54 -6.07 18.41
N TRP A 85 -1.96 -5.10 17.71
CA TRP A 85 -2.36 -3.69 17.79
C TRP A 85 -3.82 -3.43 17.41
N PHE A 86 -4.38 -4.29 16.56
CA PHE A 86 -5.73 -4.11 16.03
C PHE A 86 -6.83 -4.64 16.96
N GLY A 87 -6.46 -5.46 17.96
CA GLY A 87 -7.42 -6.09 18.85
C GLY A 87 -8.45 -6.92 18.07
N ASP A 88 -9.62 -7.07 18.66
CA ASP A 88 -10.72 -7.84 18.08
C ASP A 88 -11.58 -6.96 17.14
N THR A 89 -11.01 -6.62 16.00
CA THR A 89 -11.63 -5.75 14.99
C THR A 89 -11.55 -6.37 13.59
N SER A 90 -12.07 -5.68 12.58
CA SER A 90 -11.93 -6.08 11.17
C SER A 90 -10.53 -5.82 10.58
N ALA A 91 -9.66 -5.12 11.29
CA ALA A 91 -8.37 -4.67 10.74
C ALA A 91 -7.42 -5.81 10.37
N PRO A 92 -7.28 -6.91 11.12
CA PRO A 92 -6.46 -8.06 10.68
C PRO A 92 -6.91 -8.64 9.32
N TYR A 93 -8.23 -8.73 9.08
CA TYR A 93 -8.80 -9.21 7.82
C TYR A 93 -8.53 -8.25 6.67
N GLN A 94 -8.65 -6.94 6.91
CA GLN A 94 -8.32 -5.91 5.92
C GLN A 94 -6.83 -5.93 5.60
N HIS A 95 -5.97 -6.04 6.61
CA HIS A 95 -4.52 -6.12 6.43
C HIS A 95 -4.12 -7.35 5.63
N PHE A 96 -4.72 -8.51 5.91
CA PHE A 96 -4.51 -9.72 5.09
C PHE A 96 -5.02 -9.55 3.66
N SER A 97 -6.16 -8.89 3.48
CA SER A 97 -6.70 -8.60 2.13
C SER A 97 -5.78 -7.70 1.32
N MET A 98 -5.17 -6.69 1.95
CA MET A 98 -4.14 -5.85 1.31
C MET A 98 -2.90 -6.67 0.94
N ALA A 99 -2.47 -7.59 1.79
CA ALA A 99 -1.36 -8.49 1.49
C ALA A 99 -1.64 -9.38 0.27
N LYS A 100 -2.86 -9.92 0.15
CA LYS A 100 -3.30 -10.71 -1.03
C LYS A 100 -3.21 -9.90 -2.34
N LEU A 101 -3.56 -8.61 -2.30
CA LEU A 101 -3.43 -7.74 -3.47
C LEU A 101 -1.98 -7.64 -3.96
N ARG A 102 -0.99 -7.64 -3.08
CA ARG A 102 0.43 -7.65 -3.47
C ARG A 102 0.78 -8.87 -4.31
N ALA A 103 0.26 -10.05 -3.95
CA ALA A 103 0.45 -11.27 -4.73
C ALA A 103 -0.13 -11.13 -6.15
N VAL A 104 -1.35 -10.60 -6.26
CA VAL A 104 -2.03 -10.38 -7.56
C VAL A 104 -1.28 -9.37 -8.44
N GLU A 105 -0.92 -8.22 -7.87
CA GLU A 105 -0.26 -7.11 -8.58
C GLU A 105 1.10 -7.52 -9.15
N THR A 106 1.81 -8.36 -8.43
CA THR A 106 3.18 -8.74 -8.78
C THR A 106 3.30 -10.13 -9.40
N ARG A 107 2.20 -10.91 -9.44
CA ARG A 107 2.20 -12.32 -9.87
C ARG A 107 3.24 -13.15 -9.13
N ARG A 108 3.27 -13.00 -7.81
CA ARG A 108 4.16 -13.72 -6.90
C ARG A 108 3.36 -14.43 -5.81
N TYR A 109 3.83 -15.61 -5.41
CA TYR A 109 3.35 -16.21 -4.17
C TYR A 109 3.65 -15.29 -2.98
N LEU A 110 2.79 -15.30 -1.98
CA LEU A 110 3.00 -14.61 -0.70
C LEU A 110 3.00 -15.63 0.44
N VAL A 111 4.04 -15.56 1.25
CA VAL A 111 4.15 -16.24 2.55
C VAL A 111 3.96 -15.20 3.63
N ARG A 112 3.01 -15.41 4.52
CA ARG A 112 2.73 -14.48 5.62
C ARG A 112 2.75 -15.19 6.96
N ALA A 113 3.54 -14.64 7.89
CA ALA A 113 3.53 -15.02 9.30
C ALA A 113 3.04 -13.84 10.13
N ALA A 114 1.98 -14.06 10.90
CA ALA A 114 1.36 -13.04 11.74
C ALA A 114 1.32 -13.49 13.20
N ASN A 115 1.70 -12.60 14.11
CA ASN A 115 1.38 -12.76 15.52
C ASN A 115 -0.07 -12.30 15.72
N THR A 116 -0.90 -13.14 16.28
CA THR A 116 -2.36 -12.94 16.47
C THR A 116 -3.21 -12.73 15.21
N GLY A 117 -2.64 -12.24 14.12
CA GLY A 117 -3.33 -12.06 12.85
C GLY A 117 -3.43 -13.34 12.03
N ILE A 118 -3.76 -13.18 10.74
CA ILE A 118 -3.91 -14.31 9.80
C ILE A 118 -2.56 -14.61 9.18
N SER A 119 -2.00 -15.80 9.46
CA SER A 119 -0.87 -16.37 8.75
C SER A 119 -1.37 -17.16 7.55
N GLY A 120 -0.55 -17.35 6.51
CA GLY A 120 -0.96 -18.18 5.39
C GLY A 120 -0.13 -18.05 4.14
N PHE A 121 -0.53 -18.84 3.14
CA PHE A 121 0.04 -18.89 1.80
C PHE A 121 -0.99 -18.37 0.80
N VAL A 122 -0.57 -17.49 -0.10
CA VAL A 122 -1.41 -16.92 -1.14
C VAL A 122 -0.74 -17.13 -2.50
N ASP A 123 -1.51 -17.57 -3.47
CA ASP A 123 -1.01 -17.77 -4.82
C ASP A 123 -0.92 -16.46 -5.64
N PRO A 124 -0.30 -16.47 -6.82
CA PRO A 124 -0.16 -15.28 -7.68
C PRO A 124 -1.48 -14.69 -8.19
N TRP A 125 -2.59 -15.36 -7.99
CA TRP A 125 -3.94 -14.88 -8.35
C TRP A 125 -4.75 -14.39 -7.14
N GLY A 126 -4.12 -14.38 -5.94
CA GLY A 126 -4.75 -13.91 -4.71
C GLY A 126 -5.62 -14.95 -4.00
N ARG A 127 -5.59 -16.22 -4.45
CA ARG A 127 -6.29 -17.31 -3.78
C ARG A 127 -5.51 -17.73 -2.55
N VAL A 128 -6.20 -17.85 -1.43
CA VAL A 128 -5.62 -18.36 -0.19
C VAL A 128 -5.53 -19.88 -0.33
N LEU A 129 -4.32 -20.42 -0.26
CA LEU A 129 -4.05 -21.85 -0.32
C LEU A 129 -4.24 -22.48 1.05
N GLU A 130 -3.73 -21.84 2.08
CA GLU A 130 -3.87 -22.24 3.47
C GLU A 130 -3.78 -21.00 4.36
N SER A 131 -4.52 -20.95 5.45
CA SER A 131 -4.46 -19.85 6.42
C SER A 131 -4.89 -20.27 7.82
N THR A 132 -4.41 -19.52 8.83
CA THR A 132 -4.91 -19.60 10.20
C THR A 132 -6.14 -18.71 10.38
N GLU A 133 -6.86 -18.93 11.47
CA GLU A 133 -7.77 -17.94 12.02
C GLU A 133 -7.02 -16.86 12.83
N VAL A 134 -7.71 -15.77 13.14
CA VAL A 134 -7.20 -14.75 14.05
C VAL A 134 -7.05 -15.35 15.45
N ASN A 135 -5.97 -15.02 16.14
CA ASN A 135 -5.62 -15.54 17.47
C ASN A 135 -5.38 -17.05 17.54
N GLN A 136 -5.18 -17.70 16.39
CA GLN A 136 -4.84 -19.12 16.33
C GLN A 136 -3.32 -19.33 16.30
N SER A 137 -2.80 -20.10 17.26
CA SER A 137 -1.42 -20.59 17.19
C SER A 137 -1.37 -21.86 16.36
N ALA A 138 -0.68 -21.83 15.23
CA ALA A 138 -0.58 -22.96 14.32
C ALA A 138 0.77 -22.96 13.58
N LEU A 139 1.14 -24.14 13.10
CA LEU A 139 2.23 -24.33 12.13
C LEU A 139 1.58 -24.68 10.79
N LEU A 140 1.78 -23.82 9.80
CA LEU A 140 1.37 -24.09 8.42
C LEU A 140 2.57 -24.57 7.62
N LEU A 141 2.36 -25.59 6.82
CA LEU A 141 3.35 -26.10 5.87
C LEU A 141 2.77 -25.96 4.46
N GLY A 142 3.50 -25.32 3.57
CA GLY A 142 3.05 -25.08 2.22
C GLY A 142 4.21 -24.92 1.25
N GLU A 143 3.91 -25.06 -0.03
CA GLU A 143 4.88 -24.89 -1.11
C GLU A 143 4.60 -23.61 -1.87
N VAL A 144 5.66 -22.85 -2.14
CA VAL A 144 5.62 -21.67 -2.98
C VAL A 144 6.60 -21.82 -4.14
N TRP A 145 6.18 -21.40 -5.31
CA TRP A 145 6.95 -21.54 -6.52
C TRP A 145 7.55 -20.20 -6.93
N PRO A 146 8.87 -20.13 -7.19
CA PRO A 146 9.48 -18.91 -7.70
C PRO A 146 8.85 -18.54 -9.06
N SER A 147 8.56 -17.26 -9.24
CA SER A 147 7.94 -16.75 -10.46
C SER A 147 8.73 -15.60 -11.06
N ASP A 148 8.85 -15.59 -12.39
CA ASP A 148 9.42 -14.50 -13.18
C ASP A 148 8.38 -13.76 -14.01
N GLN A 149 7.09 -14.01 -13.77
CA GLN A 149 6.04 -13.37 -14.55
C GLN A 149 6.13 -11.85 -14.44
N ALA A 150 6.16 -11.20 -15.60
CA ALA A 150 6.08 -9.75 -15.68
C ALA A 150 4.63 -9.31 -15.61
N THR A 151 4.35 -8.26 -14.84
CA THR A 151 3.04 -7.62 -14.84
C THR A 151 3.16 -6.17 -15.30
N LEU A 152 2.09 -5.66 -15.90
CA LEU A 152 2.04 -4.26 -16.29
C LEU A 152 2.27 -3.36 -15.06
N TYR A 153 1.70 -3.72 -13.92
CA TYR A 153 1.88 -2.96 -12.69
C TYR A 153 3.34 -2.93 -12.23
N VAL A 154 4.06 -4.05 -12.28
CA VAL A 154 5.49 -4.07 -11.95
C VAL A 154 6.29 -3.14 -12.86
N ALA A 155 5.94 -3.09 -14.16
CA ALA A 155 6.62 -2.25 -15.13
C ALA A 155 6.35 -0.76 -14.95
N ILE A 156 5.07 -0.35 -14.86
CA ILE A 156 4.69 1.07 -14.92
C ILE A 156 4.24 1.66 -13.56
N GLY A 157 3.99 0.81 -12.55
CA GLY A 157 3.52 1.27 -11.23
C GLY A 157 2.20 2.04 -11.32
N ASP A 158 2.15 3.16 -10.63
CA ASP A 158 0.96 4.01 -10.50
C ASP A 158 0.77 5.00 -11.69
N ALA A 159 1.38 4.73 -12.85
CA ALA A 159 1.24 5.61 -14.01
C ALA A 159 -0.21 5.75 -14.48
N LEU A 160 -1.00 4.66 -14.46
CA LEU A 160 -2.40 4.70 -14.88
C LEU A 160 -3.28 5.58 -13.96
N PRO A 161 -3.28 5.42 -12.62
CA PRO A 161 -3.96 6.34 -11.72
C PRO A 161 -3.52 7.80 -11.92
N LEU A 162 -2.24 8.05 -12.10
CA LEU A 162 -1.72 9.39 -12.35
C LEU A 162 -2.30 9.99 -13.64
N LEU A 163 -2.32 9.23 -14.72
CA LEU A 163 -2.96 9.65 -15.98
C LEU A 163 -4.44 9.97 -15.79
N CYS A 164 -5.18 9.13 -15.05
CA CYS A 164 -6.59 9.40 -14.75
C CYS A 164 -6.78 10.73 -14.00
N VAL A 165 -5.91 11.03 -13.02
CA VAL A 165 -5.94 12.32 -12.30
C VAL A 165 -5.67 13.48 -13.27
N VAL A 166 -4.64 13.38 -14.11
CA VAL A 166 -4.29 14.44 -15.09
C VAL A 166 -5.45 14.68 -16.05
N PHE A 167 -6.05 13.63 -16.62
CA PHE A 167 -7.21 13.76 -17.51
C PHE A 167 -8.42 14.37 -16.82
N SER A 168 -8.70 13.96 -15.57
CA SER A 168 -9.81 14.50 -14.79
C SER A 168 -9.64 15.99 -14.52
N LEU A 169 -8.45 16.39 -14.07
CA LEU A 169 -8.14 17.81 -13.84
C LEU A 169 -8.18 18.62 -15.13
N GLY A 170 -7.63 18.08 -16.22
CA GLY A 170 -7.70 18.68 -17.55
C GLY A 170 -9.15 18.88 -18.02
N GLY A 171 -10.00 17.88 -17.84
CA GLY A 171 -11.43 17.95 -18.14
C GLY A 171 -12.16 19.03 -17.34
N VAL A 172 -11.89 19.13 -16.04
CA VAL A 172 -12.47 20.19 -15.18
C VAL A 172 -12.04 21.57 -15.65
N VAL A 173 -10.75 21.77 -15.93
CA VAL A 173 -10.23 23.06 -16.42
C VAL A 173 -10.86 23.42 -17.78
N PHE A 174 -10.95 22.45 -18.70
CA PHE A 174 -11.54 22.64 -20.00
C PHE A 174 -13.04 23.01 -19.92
N TYR A 175 -13.78 22.27 -19.06
CA TYR A 175 -15.20 22.56 -18.84
C TYR A 175 -15.41 23.96 -18.25
N ARG A 176 -14.61 24.34 -17.21
CA ARG A 176 -14.70 25.69 -16.62
C ARG A 176 -14.42 26.82 -17.61
N ARG A 177 -13.51 26.61 -18.57
CA ARG A 177 -13.19 27.60 -19.61
C ARG A 177 -14.30 27.74 -20.65
N ARG A 178 -15.12 26.70 -20.86
CA ARG A 178 -16.22 26.70 -21.85
C ARG A 178 -17.58 27.05 -21.24
N SER A 179 -17.77 26.86 -19.96
CA SER A 179 -19.03 27.23 -19.31
C SER A 179 -19.09 28.74 -19.16
N PRO A 180 -20.14 29.40 -19.70
CA PRO A 180 -20.36 30.83 -19.50
C PRO A 180 -20.49 31.07 -17.98
N SER A 181 -20.03 32.24 -17.52
CA SER A 181 -20.16 32.56 -16.11
C SER A 181 -21.66 32.68 -15.75
N PRO A 182 -22.06 32.35 -14.52
CA PRO A 182 -23.44 32.57 -14.08
C PRO A 182 -23.90 34.02 -14.27
N LEU A 183 -22.97 34.97 -14.23
CA LEU A 183 -23.23 36.40 -14.47
C LEU A 183 -23.55 36.70 -15.96
N ASP A 184 -22.88 36.00 -16.89
CA ASP A 184 -23.17 36.15 -18.32
C ASP A 184 -24.55 35.58 -18.68
N SER A 185 -24.99 34.56 -17.98
CA SER A 185 -26.35 33.98 -18.15
C SER A 185 -27.42 34.92 -17.61
N ILE A 186 -27.18 35.58 -16.49
CA ILE A 186 -28.10 36.58 -15.92
C ILE A 186 -28.15 37.83 -16.82
N ALA A 187 -27.01 38.30 -17.34
CA ALA A 187 -26.96 39.44 -18.24
C ALA A 187 -27.74 39.20 -19.53
N LYS A 188 -27.72 37.98 -20.09
CA LYS A 188 -28.53 37.60 -21.24
C LYS A 188 -30.04 37.62 -20.97
N LEU A 189 -30.46 37.17 -19.81
CA LEU A 189 -31.90 37.21 -19.42
C LEU A 189 -32.41 38.62 -19.23
N THR A 190 -31.58 39.55 -18.73
CA THR A 190 -31.98 40.96 -18.56
C THR A 190 -32.00 41.72 -19.88
N ASP A 191 -31.31 41.25 -20.92
CA ASP A 191 -31.29 41.91 -22.26
C ASP A 191 -32.46 41.37 -23.13
N GLU A 192 -32.95 40.14 -22.90
CA GLU A 192 -34.13 39.60 -23.61
C GLU A 192 -35.48 40.10 -23.04
N ASP A 193 -35.52 40.53 -21.78
CA ASP A 193 -36.70 41.13 -21.15
C ASP A 193 -36.78 42.64 -21.41
N GLY A 194 -36.39 43.09 -22.62
CA GLY A 194 -36.40 44.47 -23.04
C GLY A 194 -37.68 45.19 -22.61
N ILE A 195 -37.65 45.82 -21.46
CA ILE A 195 -38.67 46.78 -21.03
C ILE A 195 -38.44 48.04 -21.88
N GLU A 196 -39.18 48.12 -23.02
CA GLU A 196 -39.39 49.39 -23.69
C GLU A 196 -39.92 50.40 -22.67
N ARG A 197 -39.17 51.45 -22.46
CA ARG A 197 -39.66 52.67 -21.78
C ARG A 197 -39.95 53.75 -22.82
#